data_5f0d11190391e6f490c15e8a8525b2a2
#
_entry.id   5f0d11190391e6f490c15e8a8525b2a2
#
_cell.length_a   1.000
_cell.length_b   1.000
_cell.length_c   1.000
_cell.angle_alpha   90.00
_cell.angle_beta   90.00
_cell.angle_gamma   90.00
#
_symmetry.space_group_name_H-M   'P 1'
#
loop_
_entity.id
_entity.type
_entity.pdbx_description
1 polymer ?
#
loop_
_entity_poly.entity_id
_entity_poly.type
_entity_poly.pdbx_seq_one_letter_code
_entity_poly.pdbx_strand_id
1 'polypeptide(L)'
;MKQSIKERIHALRMTFRPNNIKAFIIPSTDPHLSEYVAPYWMSREWISGFTGSAGTAVILMDKAGLWTDSRYFLQAEKELEGSGITLYKEMLPETPSITKFLCQNLKPGESVSIDGKMFSVQQVEQMKEDLAPYQLQVNLFGDPLKNIWKDRPSMPDAPAFIYDVKYAGKSCGEKVAAIRTELKKKGIFALFLSSLDEIAWTLNLRGSDVHCNPVIVSYLLVTQDEVVYFISPEKITQEVNEYLQEQQVSLRKYDEAESFLNSFAGENILIDPKKTNYAIYSAINPACKIIRGESPVTLLKAIRNEQEIVGIHHAMQRDGVALVRFLKWLEQSVPSGKETELSVDRKLHEFRAAQPLYMGESFDTIAGYKEHGAIVHYSATEESDVTLQSKGFLLLDSGAQYLDGTTDITRTIALGELTEEEKTDYTLILKGHIALAMAKFPAGTRGAQLDVLARMPIWSHGMNFLHGTGHGVGHFLSVHEGPQSIRMNENPIVLQPGMVTSNEPGVYKAGSHGIRTENLTLVCKDKEGMFGEYFKFETITLCPICKKGIIKEMLTAEEVKWFNDYHRTVYEKLSPSLNEEEKKWLLEATKAI
;
A
#
# COMPACT_ATOMS: atom_id res chain seq x y z
N MET A 1 34.39 -0.67 -3.15
CA MET A 1 33.61 -0.33 -4.36
C MET A 1 32.31 -1.13 -4.32
N LYS A 2 31.16 -0.46 -4.51
CA LYS A 2 29.88 -1.20 -4.65
C LYS A 2 29.95 -2.08 -5.89
N GLN A 3 29.52 -3.34 -5.76
CA GLN A 3 29.43 -4.26 -6.90
C GLN A 3 28.42 -3.74 -7.94
N SER A 4 28.78 -3.80 -9.21
CA SER A 4 27.86 -3.51 -10.30
C SER A 4 26.77 -4.59 -10.41
N ILE A 5 25.64 -4.27 -11.01
CA ILE A 5 24.53 -5.24 -11.21
C ILE A 5 25.01 -6.50 -11.96
N LYS A 6 25.85 -6.31 -12.98
CA LYS A 6 26.46 -7.44 -13.74
C LYS A 6 27.30 -8.36 -12.83
N GLU A 7 28.07 -7.81 -11.90
CA GLU A 7 28.88 -8.58 -10.95
C GLU A 7 27.99 -9.31 -9.95
N ARG A 8 26.91 -8.68 -9.46
CA ARG A 8 25.93 -9.32 -8.56
C ARG A 8 25.25 -10.52 -9.23
N ILE A 9 24.74 -10.34 -10.47
CA ILE A 9 24.16 -11.43 -11.27
C ILE A 9 25.17 -12.53 -11.55
N HIS A 10 26.42 -12.18 -11.85
CA HIS A 10 27.48 -13.19 -12.04
C HIS A 10 27.73 -13.98 -10.76
N ALA A 11 27.86 -13.32 -9.62
CA ALA A 11 28.05 -13.97 -8.33
C ALA A 11 26.88 -14.92 -8.00
N LEU A 12 25.62 -14.51 -8.26
CA LEU A 12 24.45 -15.35 -8.08
C LEU A 12 24.51 -16.59 -9.00
N ARG A 13 24.84 -16.43 -10.28
CA ARG A 13 24.99 -17.54 -11.25
C ARG A 13 26.08 -18.53 -10.85
N MET A 14 27.14 -18.09 -10.17
CA MET A 14 28.14 -18.99 -9.63
C MET A 14 27.59 -19.93 -8.56
N THR A 15 26.55 -19.54 -7.82
CA THR A 15 25.85 -20.41 -6.87
C THR A 15 24.93 -21.43 -7.56
N PHE A 16 24.50 -21.16 -8.78
CA PHE A 16 23.57 -22.04 -9.53
C PHE A 16 24.21 -23.36 -9.94
N ARG A 17 25.45 -23.32 -10.43
CA ARG A 17 26.15 -24.49 -10.97
C ARG A 17 26.28 -25.67 -9.99
N PRO A 18 26.80 -25.49 -8.76
CA PRO A 18 26.94 -26.59 -7.81
C PRO A 18 25.59 -27.12 -7.29
N ASN A 19 24.53 -26.29 -7.38
CA ASN A 19 23.19 -26.62 -6.88
C ASN A 19 22.22 -27.05 -7.98
N ASN A 20 22.70 -27.20 -9.23
CA ASN A 20 21.90 -27.52 -10.41
C ASN A 20 20.69 -26.60 -10.63
N ILE A 21 20.80 -25.32 -10.26
CA ILE A 21 19.75 -24.31 -10.45
C ILE A 21 19.80 -23.83 -11.91
N LYS A 22 18.64 -23.81 -12.57
CA LYS A 22 18.50 -23.34 -13.96
C LYS A 22 17.92 -21.94 -14.05
N ALA A 23 16.98 -21.63 -13.17
CA ALA A 23 16.38 -20.32 -12.99
C ALA A 23 16.13 -20.05 -11.51
N PHE A 24 16.21 -18.80 -11.10
CA PHE A 24 15.81 -18.33 -9.77
C PHE A 24 14.89 -17.12 -9.89
N ILE A 25 13.79 -17.13 -9.12
CA ILE A 25 12.83 -16.03 -9.09
C ILE A 25 12.98 -15.28 -7.76
N ILE A 26 13.13 -13.95 -7.84
CA ILE A 26 13.31 -13.05 -6.69
C ILE A 26 12.24 -11.95 -6.75
N PRO A 27 11.17 -12.04 -5.95
CA PRO A 27 10.09 -11.06 -5.90
C PRO A 27 10.44 -9.86 -5.01
N SER A 28 9.61 -8.82 -5.08
CA SER A 28 9.59 -7.70 -4.12
C SER A 28 8.69 -8.05 -2.95
N THR A 29 9.19 -8.81 -1.99
CA THR A 29 8.41 -9.22 -0.81
C THR A 29 9.32 -9.68 0.33
N ASP A 30 8.72 -9.96 1.48
CA ASP A 30 9.34 -10.51 2.68
C ASP A 30 8.61 -11.79 3.13
N PRO A 31 9.02 -12.46 4.23
CA PRO A 31 8.34 -13.65 4.75
C PRO A 31 6.88 -13.44 5.18
N HIS A 32 6.43 -12.19 5.25
CA HIS A 32 5.08 -11.79 5.63
C HIS A 32 4.24 -11.37 4.43
N LEU A 33 4.84 -11.41 3.23
CA LEU A 33 4.24 -11.00 1.95
C LEU A 33 3.80 -9.53 1.97
N SER A 34 4.57 -8.70 2.65
CA SER A 34 4.37 -7.27 2.76
C SER A 34 4.57 -6.57 1.42
N GLU A 35 3.84 -5.49 1.16
CA GLU A 35 4.04 -4.61 -0.01
C GLU A 35 5.32 -3.78 0.17
N TYR A 36 5.46 -3.14 1.33
CA TYR A 36 6.69 -2.45 1.73
C TYR A 36 7.50 -3.37 2.63
N VAL A 37 8.78 -3.54 2.31
CA VAL A 37 9.64 -4.51 2.99
C VAL A 37 10.77 -3.81 3.73
N ALA A 38 11.19 -4.40 4.84
CA ALA A 38 12.38 -3.91 5.54
C ALA A 38 13.65 -4.09 4.67
N PRO A 39 14.67 -3.24 4.82
CA PRO A 39 15.88 -3.24 3.99
C PRO A 39 16.59 -4.59 3.91
N TYR A 40 16.49 -5.42 4.94
CA TYR A 40 17.02 -6.79 4.94
C TYR A 40 16.48 -7.66 3.80
N TRP A 41 15.23 -7.47 3.39
CA TRP A 41 14.55 -8.25 2.34
C TRP A 41 14.48 -7.57 0.98
N MET A 42 15.13 -6.43 0.77
CA MET A 42 15.17 -5.74 -0.55
C MET A 42 16.04 -6.49 -1.57
N SER A 43 15.86 -7.81 -1.63
CA SER A 43 16.66 -8.73 -2.47
C SER A 43 16.52 -8.45 -3.97
N ARG A 44 15.29 -8.15 -4.44
CA ARG A 44 15.02 -7.82 -5.84
C ARG A 44 15.71 -6.51 -6.23
N GLU A 45 15.63 -5.50 -5.38
CA GLU A 45 16.29 -4.22 -5.60
C GLU A 45 17.81 -4.41 -5.64
N TRP A 46 18.39 -5.11 -4.67
CA TRP A 46 19.83 -5.34 -4.64
C TRP A 46 20.32 -6.06 -5.89
N ILE A 47 19.62 -7.11 -6.38
CA ILE A 47 20.10 -7.89 -7.53
C ILE A 47 19.88 -7.17 -8.87
N SER A 48 18.88 -6.31 -8.98
CA SER A 48 18.50 -5.66 -10.24
C SER A 48 18.93 -4.20 -10.36
N GLY A 49 19.09 -3.51 -9.23
CA GLY A 49 19.29 -2.05 -9.20
C GLY A 49 18.00 -1.26 -9.43
N PHE A 50 16.87 -1.92 -9.67
CA PHE A 50 15.58 -1.28 -9.81
C PHE A 50 14.99 -0.95 -8.43
N THR A 51 14.62 0.31 -8.18
CA THR A 51 14.19 0.79 -6.85
C THR A 51 12.66 0.85 -6.66
N GLY A 52 11.86 0.70 -7.72
CA GLY A 52 10.39 0.69 -7.60
C GLY A 52 9.90 -0.41 -6.65
N SER A 53 8.80 -0.19 -5.92
CA SER A 53 8.33 -1.11 -4.86
C SER A 53 7.81 -2.45 -5.38
N ALA A 54 7.34 -2.53 -6.61
CA ALA A 54 6.76 -3.74 -7.19
C ALA A 54 7.58 -4.26 -8.39
N GLY A 55 7.92 -5.54 -8.36
CA GLY A 55 8.57 -6.22 -9.48
C GLY A 55 9.12 -7.58 -9.10
N THR A 56 9.41 -8.39 -10.11
CA THR A 56 9.97 -9.73 -9.95
C THR A 56 11.16 -9.92 -10.89
N ALA A 57 12.32 -10.21 -10.33
CA ALA A 57 13.51 -10.55 -11.11
C ALA A 57 13.56 -12.06 -11.35
N VAL A 58 13.84 -12.45 -12.60
CA VAL A 58 14.05 -13.85 -12.99
C VAL A 58 15.44 -13.99 -13.60
N ILE A 59 16.30 -14.76 -12.96
CA ILE A 59 17.71 -14.93 -13.33
C ILE A 59 17.93 -16.36 -13.83
N LEU A 60 18.32 -16.50 -15.09
CA LEU A 60 18.78 -17.74 -15.72
C LEU A 60 20.31 -17.73 -15.83
N MET A 61 20.89 -18.83 -16.28
CA MET A 61 22.35 -18.92 -16.48
C MET A 61 22.91 -17.91 -17.48
N ASP A 62 22.12 -17.54 -18.50
CA ASP A 62 22.53 -16.69 -19.60
C ASP A 62 21.66 -15.42 -19.75
N LYS A 63 20.47 -15.40 -19.18
CA LYS A 63 19.48 -14.31 -19.29
C LYS A 63 19.09 -13.79 -17.92
N ALA A 64 18.60 -12.54 -17.90
CA ALA A 64 17.96 -11.95 -16.72
C ALA A 64 16.81 -11.05 -17.18
N GLY A 65 15.68 -11.11 -16.49
CA GLY A 65 14.51 -10.28 -16.74
C GLY A 65 13.95 -9.69 -15.47
N LEU A 66 13.33 -8.51 -15.60
CA LEU A 66 12.55 -7.86 -14.54
C LEU A 66 11.14 -7.63 -15.07
N TRP A 67 10.14 -8.17 -14.39
CA TRP A 67 8.73 -7.89 -14.60
C TRP A 67 8.26 -6.84 -13.60
N THR A 68 7.58 -5.79 -14.08
CA THR A 68 6.99 -4.75 -13.22
C THR A 68 5.72 -4.20 -13.86
N ASP A 69 4.86 -3.56 -13.08
CA ASP A 69 3.59 -3.00 -13.52
C ASP A 69 3.71 -1.57 -14.05
N SER A 70 2.59 -1.04 -14.55
CA SER A 70 2.53 0.24 -15.25
C SER A 70 2.94 1.47 -14.43
N ARG A 71 2.94 1.37 -13.12
CA ARG A 71 3.38 2.45 -12.22
C ARG A 71 4.86 2.77 -12.39
N TYR A 72 5.65 1.78 -12.83
CA TYR A 72 7.11 1.83 -12.84
C TYR A 72 7.76 1.70 -14.23
N PHE A 73 7.00 1.62 -15.32
CA PHE A 73 7.60 1.37 -16.65
C PHE A 73 8.71 2.37 -17.01
N LEU A 74 8.46 3.66 -16.83
CA LEU A 74 9.42 4.71 -17.18
C LEU A 74 10.66 4.69 -16.26
N GLN A 75 10.46 4.45 -14.98
CA GLN A 75 11.54 4.33 -14.01
C GLN A 75 12.41 3.12 -14.31
N ALA A 76 11.80 1.95 -14.54
CA ALA A 76 12.51 0.72 -14.81
C ALA A 76 13.31 0.78 -16.13
N GLU A 77 12.79 1.44 -17.17
CA GLU A 77 13.56 1.69 -18.41
C GLU A 77 14.87 2.39 -18.13
N LYS A 78 14.84 3.45 -17.31
CA LYS A 78 16.02 4.24 -16.97
C LYS A 78 16.98 3.47 -16.06
N GLU A 79 16.46 2.85 -14.99
CA GLU A 79 17.30 2.21 -13.98
C GLU A 79 17.93 0.89 -14.45
N LEU A 80 17.32 0.18 -15.39
CA LEU A 80 17.86 -1.05 -15.96
C LEU A 80 18.82 -0.83 -17.14
N GLU A 81 18.99 0.42 -17.58
CA GLU A 81 19.91 0.73 -18.67
C GLU A 81 21.34 0.26 -18.37
N GLY A 82 21.92 -0.50 -19.28
CA GLY A 82 23.27 -1.05 -19.13
C GLY A 82 23.44 -2.17 -18.08
N SER A 83 22.39 -2.56 -17.35
CA SER A 83 22.44 -3.62 -16.31
C SER A 83 22.60 -5.04 -16.91
N GLY A 84 22.11 -5.26 -18.13
CA GLY A 84 21.99 -6.57 -18.75
C GLY A 84 20.71 -7.32 -18.35
N ILE A 85 19.77 -6.65 -17.72
CA ILE A 85 18.43 -7.15 -17.37
C ILE A 85 17.44 -6.62 -18.40
N THR A 86 16.62 -7.51 -18.96
CA THR A 86 15.54 -7.14 -19.88
C THR A 86 14.30 -6.71 -19.09
N LEU A 87 13.75 -5.54 -19.38
CA LEU A 87 12.47 -5.09 -18.82
C LEU A 87 11.30 -5.79 -19.51
N TYR A 88 10.40 -6.35 -18.71
CA TYR A 88 9.12 -6.91 -19.14
C TYR A 88 7.98 -6.11 -18.50
N LYS A 89 7.25 -5.36 -19.32
CA LYS A 89 6.12 -4.50 -18.90
C LYS A 89 4.86 -5.34 -18.73
N GLU A 90 4.48 -5.65 -17.50
CA GLU A 90 3.32 -6.50 -17.21
C GLU A 90 2.02 -5.94 -17.81
N MET A 91 1.08 -6.82 -18.10
CA MET A 91 -0.24 -6.52 -18.69
C MET A 91 -0.22 -6.01 -20.14
N LEU A 92 0.96 -5.80 -20.78
CA LEU A 92 0.99 -5.51 -22.20
C LEU A 92 0.89 -6.81 -23.01
N PRO A 93 0.17 -6.81 -24.16
CA PRO A 93 -0.09 -8.04 -24.95
C PRO A 93 1.17 -8.75 -25.45
N GLU A 94 2.23 -7.98 -25.72
CA GLU A 94 3.52 -8.49 -26.20
C GLU A 94 4.40 -9.06 -25.08
N THR A 95 4.11 -8.77 -23.83
CA THR A 95 4.93 -9.19 -22.69
C THR A 95 4.60 -10.65 -22.30
N PRO A 96 5.56 -11.58 -22.35
CA PRO A 96 5.35 -12.93 -21.86
C PRO A 96 5.19 -12.90 -20.32
N SER A 97 4.29 -13.68 -19.79
CA SER A 97 4.27 -13.96 -18.35
C SER A 97 5.57 -14.64 -17.92
N ILE A 98 5.92 -14.58 -16.64
CA ILE A 98 7.09 -15.27 -16.08
C ILE A 98 7.05 -16.76 -16.43
N THR A 99 5.89 -17.42 -16.27
CA THR A 99 5.70 -18.82 -16.64
C THR A 99 6.03 -19.06 -18.11
N LYS A 100 5.48 -18.25 -19.02
CA LYS A 100 5.74 -18.38 -20.46
C LYS A 100 7.22 -18.18 -20.79
N PHE A 101 7.86 -17.20 -20.16
CA PHE A 101 9.30 -16.96 -20.32
C PHE A 101 10.14 -18.16 -19.85
N LEU A 102 9.81 -18.74 -18.69
CA LEU A 102 10.49 -19.94 -18.17
C LEU A 102 10.33 -21.14 -19.11
N CYS A 103 9.11 -21.40 -19.58
CA CYS A 103 8.83 -22.49 -20.52
C CYS A 103 9.53 -22.35 -21.87
N GLN A 104 9.81 -21.12 -22.32
CA GLN A 104 10.57 -20.86 -23.55
C GLN A 104 12.09 -21.03 -23.38
N ASN A 105 12.61 -20.97 -22.16
CA ASN A 105 14.05 -20.95 -21.91
C ASN A 105 14.58 -22.16 -21.13
N LEU A 106 13.70 -22.98 -20.55
CA LEU A 106 14.07 -24.20 -19.83
C LEU A 106 13.64 -25.45 -20.59
N LYS A 107 14.32 -26.56 -20.32
CA LYS A 107 14.02 -27.86 -20.93
C LYS A 107 13.16 -28.72 -20.01
N PRO A 108 12.33 -29.64 -20.56
CA PRO A 108 11.63 -30.62 -19.75
C PRO A 108 12.57 -31.35 -18.77
N GLY A 109 12.14 -31.50 -17.52
CA GLY A 109 12.92 -32.09 -16.43
C GLY A 109 13.79 -31.09 -15.67
N GLU A 110 13.93 -29.84 -16.13
CA GLU A 110 14.65 -28.80 -15.38
C GLU A 110 13.74 -28.16 -14.30
N SER A 111 14.37 -27.47 -13.33
CA SER A 111 13.67 -26.85 -12.20
C SER A 111 13.88 -25.33 -12.14
N VAL A 112 12.85 -24.67 -11.65
CA VAL A 112 12.85 -23.26 -11.23
C VAL A 112 13.02 -23.24 -9.71
N SER A 113 14.00 -22.51 -9.21
CA SER A 113 14.26 -22.39 -7.78
C SER A 113 13.68 -21.10 -7.22
N ILE A 114 13.16 -21.17 -6.00
CA ILE A 114 12.61 -20.07 -5.24
C ILE A 114 13.01 -20.17 -3.76
N ASP A 115 12.94 -19.04 -3.05
CA ASP A 115 12.89 -19.08 -1.58
C ASP A 115 11.42 -19.19 -1.14
N GLY A 116 11.04 -20.30 -0.51
CA GLY A 116 9.67 -20.54 -0.06
C GLY A 116 9.16 -19.55 1.00
N LYS A 117 10.05 -18.78 1.63
CA LYS A 117 9.68 -17.69 2.54
C LYS A 117 9.16 -16.46 1.82
N MET A 118 9.54 -16.29 0.54
CA MET A 118 9.20 -15.12 -0.26
C MET A 118 7.97 -15.31 -1.17
N PHE A 119 7.27 -16.42 -1.04
CA PHE A 119 6.10 -16.73 -1.87
C PHE A 119 4.97 -17.28 -1.01
N SER A 120 3.75 -16.85 -1.29
CA SER A 120 2.56 -17.40 -0.64
C SER A 120 2.32 -18.84 -1.06
N VAL A 121 1.54 -19.55 -0.24
CA VAL A 121 1.07 -20.91 -0.58
C VAL A 121 0.40 -20.93 -1.94
N GLN A 122 -0.52 -19.98 -2.18
CA GLN A 122 -1.25 -19.88 -3.45
C GLN A 122 -0.30 -19.65 -4.63
N GLN A 123 0.67 -18.76 -4.51
CA GLN A 123 1.63 -18.49 -5.59
C GLN A 123 2.47 -19.70 -5.96
N VAL A 124 2.97 -20.45 -4.95
CA VAL A 124 3.79 -21.64 -5.21
C VAL A 124 2.96 -22.76 -5.84
N GLU A 125 1.73 -22.96 -5.39
CA GLU A 125 0.84 -23.97 -5.97
C GLU A 125 0.46 -23.62 -7.41
N GLN A 126 0.08 -22.37 -7.67
CA GLN A 126 -0.20 -21.91 -9.04
C GLN A 126 1.02 -22.06 -9.94
N MET A 127 2.22 -21.70 -9.45
CA MET A 127 3.46 -21.87 -10.22
C MET A 127 3.71 -23.34 -10.54
N LYS A 128 3.47 -24.27 -9.61
CA LYS A 128 3.58 -25.71 -9.84
C LYS A 128 2.60 -26.19 -10.90
N GLU A 129 1.33 -25.77 -10.81
CA GLU A 129 0.29 -26.10 -11.78
C GLU A 129 0.62 -25.58 -13.19
N ASP A 130 1.05 -24.32 -13.29
CA ASP A 130 1.38 -23.68 -14.57
C ASP A 130 2.61 -24.28 -15.25
N LEU A 131 3.58 -24.78 -14.49
CA LEU A 131 4.82 -25.37 -15.01
C LEU A 131 4.70 -26.88 -15.29
N ALA A 132 3.78 -27.58 -14.68
CA ALA A 132 3.61 -29.03 -14.83
C ALA A 132 3.39 -29.49 -16.29
N PRO A 133 2.58 -28.82 -17.14
CA PRO A 133 2.39 -29.22 -18.54
C PRO A 133 3.69 -29.21 -19.36
N TYR A 134 4.67 -28.41 -18.94
CA TYR A 134 5.99 -28.29 -19.59
C TYR A 134 7.05 -29.20 -18.95
N GLN A 135 6.64 -30.04 -17.98
CA GLN A 135 7.53 -30.95 -17.23
C GLN A 135 8.64 -30.18 -16.46
N LEU A 136 8.34 -28.94 -16.04
CA LEU A 136 9.21 -28.14 -15.19
C LEU A 136 8.78 -28.30 -13.73
N GLN A 137 9.75 -28.22 -12.80
CA GLN A 137 9.51 -28.39 -11.37
C GLN A 137 9.85 -27.11 -10.61
N VAL A 138 9.17 -26.87 -9.48
CA VAL A 138 9.50 -25.82 -8.52
C VAL A 138 10.36 -26.42 -7.41
N ASN A 139 11.56 -25.90 -7.23
CA ASN A 139 12.51 -26.31 -6.20
C ASN A 139 12.63 -25.25 -5.10
N LEU A 140 12.48 -25.65 -3.84
CA LEU A 140 12.66 -24.77 -2.70
C LEU A 140 14.16 -24.77 -2.31
N PHE A 141 14.84 -23.66 -2.53
CA PHE A 141 16.28 -23.55 -2.30
C PHE A 141 16.65 -22.71 -1.06
N GLY A 142 15.77 -21.77 -0.66
CA GLY A 142 16.03 -20.76 0.36
C GLY A 142 16.68 -19.49 -0.22
N ASP A 143 17.28 -18.69 0.66
CA ASP A 143 17.83 -17.38 0.29
C ASP A 143 19.10 -17.51 -0.58
N PRO A 144 19.03 -17.14 -1.88
CA PRO A 144 20.16 -17.30 -2.79
C PRO A 144 21.24 -16.23 -2.58
N LEU A 145 20.91 -15.13 -1.89
CA LEU A 145 21.78 -13.97 -1.71
C LEU A 145 22.56 -14.01 -0.39
N LYS A 146 22.24 -14.91 0.52
CA LYS A 146 22.81 -15.00 1.88
C LYS A 146 24.33 -14.89 1.91
N ASN A 147 25.01 -15.50 0.95
CA ASN A 147 26.47 -15.57 0.91
C ASN A 147 27.13 -14.55 -0.03
N ILE A 148 26.36 -13.89 -0.88
CA ILE A 148 26.87 -12.96 -1.91
C ILE A 148 26.58 -11.49 -1.59
N TRP A 149 25.50 -11.19 -0.89
CA TRP A 149 25.17 -9.84 -0.44
C TRP A 149 25.92 -9.51 0.86
N LYS A 150 27.17 -9.05 0.73
CA LYS A 150 28.08 -8.85 1.86
C LYS A 150 27.73 -7.66 2.76
N ASP A 151 27.15 -6.63 2.19
CA ASP A 151 26.70 -5.40 2.86
C ASP A 151 25.19 -5.40 3.10
N ARG A 152 24.59 -6.58 3.24
CA ARG A 152 23.17 -6.73 3.54
C ARG A 152 22.84 -6.04 4.86
N PRO A 153 21.80 -5.17 4.90
CA PRO A 153 21.32 -4.60 6.15
C PRO A 153 20.99 -5.68 7.20
N SER A 154 21.10 -5.33 8.47
CA SER A 154 20.68 -6.25 9.56
C SER A 154 19.16 -6.46 9.56
N MET A 155 18.72 -7.55 10.20
CA MET A 155 17.30 -7.68 10.56
C MET A 155 16.87 -6.48 11.40
N PRO A 156 15.63 -5.96 11.19
CA PRO A 156 15.14 -4.87 12.01
C PRO A 156 15.04 -5.29 13.49
N ASP A 157 15.48 -4.41 14.37
CA ASP A 157 15.59 -4.66 15.82
C ASP A 157 14.98 -3.52 16.67
N ALA A 158 14.29 -2.57 16.05
CA ALA A 158 13.67 -1.46 16.73
C ALA A 158 12.64 -1.94 17.78
N PRO A 159 12.57 -1.28 18.97
CA PRO A 159 11.65 -1.67 20.01
C PRO A 159 10.18 -1.57 19.58
N ALA A 160 9.39 -2.56 19.99
CA ALA A 160 7.94 -2.50 19.92
C ALA A 160 7.40 -1.50 20.97
N PHE A 161 6.25 -0.90 20.70
CA PHE A 161 5.54 -0.07 21.65
C PHE A 161 4.03 -0.37 21.68
N ILE A 162 3.40 -0.07 22.81
CA ILE A 162 1.98 -0.32 23.03
C ILE A 162 1.16 0.75 22.31
N TYR A 163 0.18 0.31 21.54
CA TYR A 163 -0.82 1.15 20.92
C TYR A 163 -2.03 1.30 21.85
N ASP A 164 -2.18 2.48 22.45
CA ASP A 164 -3.15 2.75 23.50
C ASP A 164 -4.60 2.53 23.04
N VAL A 165 -5.41 1.90 23.89
CA VAL A 165 -6.84 1.63 23.68
C VAL A 165 -7.64 2.90 23.38
N LYS A 166 -7.22 4.06 23.89
CA LYS A 166 -7.86 5.34 23.57
C LYS A 166 -7.84 5.68 22.06
N TYR A 167 -6.92 5.09 21.29
CA TYR A 167 -6.86 5.20 19.83
C TYR A 167 -7.43 3.95 19.15
N ALA A 168 -7.12 2.77 19.68
CA ALA A 168 -7.55 1.48 19.12
C ALA A 168 -9.04 1.18 19.34
N GLY A 169 -9.67 1.79 20.34
CA GLY A 169 -11.07 1.61 20.71
C GLY A 169 -11.43 0.25 21.30
N LYS A 170 -10.57 -0.77 21.14
CA LYS A 170 -10.72 -2.12 21.69
C LYS A 170 -9.39 -2.62 22.22
N SER A 171 -9.43 -3.30 23.37
CA SER A 171 -8.26 -3.96 23.95
C SER A 171 -7.82 -5.19 23.15
N CYS A 172 -6.59 -5.65 23.36
CA CYS A 172 -6.08 -6.91 22.81
C CYS A 172 -7.01 -8.09 23.18
N GLY A 173 -7.40 -8.19 24.44
CA GLY A 173 -8.30 -9.25 24.92
C GLY A 173 -9.66 -9.27 24.21
N GLU A 174 -10.28 -8.10 23.97
CA GLU A 174 -11.54 -8.01 23.20
C GLU A 174 -11.37 -8.42 21.75
N LYS A 175 -10.25 -8.07 21.11
CA LYS A 175 -9.93 -8.47 19.74
C LYS A 175 -9.70 -9.97 19.62
N VAL A 176 -8.93 -10.55 20.54
CA VAL A 176 -8.69 -12.00 20.61
C VAL A 176 -10.01 -12.75 20.85
N ALA A 177 -10.87 -12.26 21.74
CA ALA A 177 -12.19 -12.86 21.98
C ALA A 177 -13.09 -12.83 20.73
N ALA A 178 -13.06 -11.74 19.97
CA ALA A 178 -13.77 -11.64 18.69
C ALA A 178 -13.23 -12.65 17.67
N ILE A 179 -11.91 -12.79 17.54
CA ILE A 179 -11.26 -13.78 16.67
C ILE A 179 -11.68 -15.19 17.05
N ARG A 180 -11.57 -15.56 18.34
CA ARG A 180 -12.00 -16.87 18.86
C ARG A 180 -13.46 -17.17 18.57
N THR A 181 -14.33 -16.16 18.67
CA THR A 181 -15.75 -16.29 18.33
C THR A 181 -15.95 -16.66 16.86
N GLU A 182 -15.25 -16.00 15.94
CA GLU A 182 -15.33 -16.33 14.51
C GLU A 182 -14.75 -17.70 14.18
N LEU A 183 -13.63 -18.08 14.81
CA LEU A 183 -13.05 -19.42 14.67
C LEU A 183 -14.02 -20.51 15.17
N LYS A 184 -14.63 -20.31 16.34
CA LYS A 184 -15.60 -21.25 16.93
C LYS A 184 -16.82 -21.46 16.04
N LYS A 185 -17.37 -20.40 15.43
CA LYS A 185 -18.50 -20.51 14.47
C LYS A 185 -18.16 -21.43 13.29
N LYS A 186 -16.90 -21.52 12.91
CA LYS A 186 -16.40 -22.31 11.78
C LYS A 186 -15.83 -23.67 12.21
N GLY A 187 -15.86 -24.05 13.50
CA GLY A 187 -15.25 -25.26 14.03
C GLY A 187 -13.72 -25.27 13.90
N ILE A 188 -13.08 -24.11 13.97
CA ILE A 188 -11.63 -23.95 13.83
C ILE A 188 -10.99 -23.81 15.22
N PHE A 189 -9.95 -24.62 15.49
CA PHE A 189 -9.24 -24.59 16.75
C PHE A 189 -8.18 -23.50 16.81
N ALA A 190 -7.39 -23.33 15.74
CA ALA A 190 -6.28 -22.40 15.70
C ALA A 190 -6.26 -21.53 14.44
N LEU A 191 -5.72 -20.32 14.55
CA LEU A 191 -5.43 -19.40 13.45
C LEU A 191 -3.95 -19.01 13.51
N PHE A 192 -3.23 -19.17 12.39
CA PHE A 192 -1.88 -18.65 12.26
C PHE A 192 -1.88 -17.40 11.39
N LEU A 193 -1.37 -16.31 11.94
CA LEU A 193 -1.26 -15.01 11.28
C LEU A 193 0.18 -14.74 10.87
N SER A 194 0.35 -14.41 9.59
CA SER A 194 1.62 -13.98 8.99
C SER A 194 1.61 -12.49 8.63
N SER A 195 0.45 -11.89 8.34
CA SER A 195 0.35 -10.47 7.97
C SER A 195 0.67 -9.57 9.15
N LEU A 196 1.66 -8.69 8.98
CA LEU A 196 2.16 -7.83 10.05
C LEU A 196 1.11 -6.85 10.57
N ASP A 197 0.27 -6.33 9.68
CA ASP A 197 -0.85 -5.44 10.01
C ASP A 197 -1.93 -6.14 10.84
N GLU A 198 -2.26 -7.40 10.53
CA GLU A 198 -3.22 -8.19 11.31
C GLU A 198 -2.70 -8.51 12.71
N ILE A 199 -1.41 -8.80 12.84
CA ILE A 199 -0.74 -9.05 14.10
C ILE A 199 -0.70 -7.77 14.95
N ALA A 200 -0.25 -6.66 14.35
CA ALA A 200 -0.17 -5.36 15.01
C ALA A 200 -1.55 -4.87 15.50
N TRP A 201 -2.60 -5.07 14.68
CA TRP A 201 -3.97 -4.76 15.06
C TRP A 201 -4.45 -5.65 16.22
N THR A 202 -4.22 -6.96 16.14
CA THR A 202 -4.69 -7.93 17.15
C THR A 202 -4.09 -7.64 18.53
N LEU A 203 -2.76 -7.42 18.58
CA LEU A 203 -2.03 -7.24 19.83
C LEU A 203 -2.00 -5.80 20.34
N ASN A 204 -2.55 -4.82 19.62
CA ASN A 204 -2.34 -3.39 19.91
C ASN A 204 -0.86 -3.04 20.10
N LEU A 205 -0.01 -3.54 19.24
CA LEU A 205 1.41 -3.21 19.21
C LEU A 205 1.77 -2.52 17.89
N ARG A 206 2.74 -1.62 17.96
CA ARG A 206 3.33 -0.97 16.78
C ARG A 206 4.84 -0.99 16.90
N GLY A 207 5.51 -0.78 15.78
CA GLY A 207 6.97 -0.69 15.68
C GLY A 207 7.39 0.08 14.43
N SER A 208 8.66 0.07 14.12
CA SER A 208 9.24 0.78 12.98
C SER A 208 10.12 -0.11 12.10
N ASP A 209 9.76 -1.39 12.00
CA ASP A 209 10.54 -2.36 11.22
C ASP A 209 10.45 -2.15 9.72
N VAL A 210 9.34 -1.57 9.27
CA VAL A 210 9.06 -1.27 7.86
C VAL A 210 8.89 0.23 7.70
N HIS A 211 9.56 0.80 6.70
CA HIS A 211 9.45 2.22 6.40
C HIS A 211 8.00 2.63 6.13
N CYS A 212 7.57 3.73 6.69
CA CYS A 212 6.21 4.30 6.61
C CYS A 212 5.06 3.40 7.13
N ASN A 213 5.34 2.16 7.53
CA ASN A 213 4.33 1.24 8.04
C ASN A 213 4.65 0.84 9.49
N PRO A 214 3.85 1.23 10.49
CA PRO A 214 4.18 1.04 11.90
C PRO A 214 3.92 -0.38 12.39
N VAL A 215 4.57 -1.37 11.79
CA VAL A 215 4.44 -2.80 12.07
C VAL A 215 5.73 -3.39 12.63
N ILE A 216 5.62 -4.61 13.16
CA ILE A 216 6.70 -5.37 13.77
C ILE A 216 6.80 -6.71 13.04
N VAL A 217 7.99 -7.05 12.58
CA VAL A 217 8.29 -8.37 11.99
C VAL A 217 8.09 -9.46 13.03
N SER A 218 7.04 -10.27 12.84
CA SER A 218 6.58 -11.26 13.84
C SER A 218 5.55 -12.22 13.23
N TYR A 219 5.26 -13.32 13.94
CA TYR A 219 4.14 -14.21 13.67
C TYR A 219 3.24 -14.32 14.91
N LEU A 220 1.99 -14.70 14.71
CA LEU A 220 1.04 -14.88 15.81
C LEU A 220 0.21 -16.16 15.59
N LEU A 221 0.15 -17.00 16.63
CA LEU A 221 -0.82 -18.09 16.70
C LEU A 221 -1.88 -17.76 17.74
N VAL A 222 -3.15 -17.84 17.34
CA VAL A 222 -4.30 -17.71 18.23
C VAL A 222 -5.05 -19.03 18.24
N THR A 223 -5.11 -19.70 19.39
CA THR A 223 -5.96 -20.88 19.61
C THR A 223 -7.18 -20.53 20.45
N GLN A 224 -8.06 -21.50 20.68
CA GLN A 224 -9.17 -21.30 21.61
C GLN A 224 -8.69 -21.02 23.05
N ASP A 225 -7.48 -21.48 23.42
CA ASP A 225 -6.99 -21.46 24.80
C ASP A 225 -5.80 -20.52 25.01
N GLU A 226 -4.93 -20.36 24.03
CA GLU A 226 -3.69 -19.59 24.14
C GLU A 226 -3.47 -18.59 22.97
N VAL A 227 -2.57 -17.65 23.18
CA VAL A 227 -2.01 -16.76 22.15
C VAL A 227 -0.50 -16.85 22.24
N VAL A 228 0.17 -17.20 21.13
CA VAL A 228 1.62 -17.34 21.05
C VAL A 228 2.17 -16.32 20.06
N TYR A 229 3.02 -15.42 20.54
CA TYR A 229 3.64 -14.36 19.76
C TYR A 229 5.11 -14.67 19.49
N PHE A 230 5.47 -14.78 18.21
CA PHE A 230 6.83 -15.06 17.75
C PHE A 230 7.51 -13.77 17.31
N ILE A 231 8.46 -13.30 18.08
CA ILE A 231 9.13 -12.01 17.90
C ILE A 231 10.60 -12.10 18.33
N SER A 232 11.47 -11.27 17.74
CA SER A 232 12.87 -11.12 18.21
C SER A 232 12.88 -10.54 19.62
N PRO A 233 13.58 -11.16 20.57
CA PRO A 233 13.59 -10.71 21.99
C PRO A 233 14.08 -9.27 22.18
N GLU A 234 14.96 -8.79 21.31
CA GLU A 234 15.55 -7.45 21.35
C GLU A 234 14.51 -6.34 21.19
N LYS A 235 13.33 -6.66 20.61
CA LYS A 235 12.23 -5.72 20.41
C LYS A 235 11.32 -5.57 21.63
N ILE A 236 11.43 -6.48 22.59
CA ILE A 236 10.55 -6.53 23.76
C ILE A 236 11.14 -5.69 24.88
N THR A 237 10.57 -4.50 25.09
CA THR A 237 10.86 -3.68 26.28
C THR A 237 10.20 -4.26 27.52
N GLN A 238 10.62 -3.81 28.70
CA GLN A 238 9.98 -4.22 29.96
C GLN A 238 8.47 -3.90 29.96
N GLU A 239 8.08 -2.71 29.51
CA GLU A 239 6.69 -2.27 29.43
C GLU A 239 5.86 -3.17 28.48
N VAL A 240 6.39 -3.49 27.31
CA VAL A 240 5.72 -4.38 26.35
C VAL A 240 5.61 -5.81 26.90
N ASN A 241 6.64 -6.29 27.62
CA ASN A 241 6.60 -7.61 28.26
C ASN A 241 5.51 -7.70 29.32
N GLU A 242 5.43 -6.69 30.21
CA GLU A 242 4.40 -6.60 31.25
C GLU A 242 3.01 -6.56 30.62
N TYR A 243 2.81 -5.71 29.60
CA TYR A 243 1.56 -5.63 28.86
C TYR A 243 1.16 -6.99 28.25
N LEU A 244 2.07 -7.69 27.57
CA LEU A 244 1.77 -8.98 26.95
C LEU A 244 1.43 -10.06 27.98
N GLN A 245 2.07 -10.03 29.17
CA GLN A 245 1.75 -10.93 30.28
C GLN A 245 0.33 -10.65 30.81
N GLU A 246 -0.06 -9.39 30.99
CA GLU A 246 -1.43 -8.99 31.36
C GLU A 246 -2.46 -9.46 30.34
N GLN A 247 -2.13 -9.43 29.05
CA GLN A 247 -2.98 -9.93 27.97
C GLN A 247 -2.91 -11.46 27.77
N GLN A 248 -2.18 -12.17 28.61
CA GLN A 248 -1.99 -13.64 28.53
C GLN A 248 -1.42 -14.10 27.19
N VAL A 249 -0.47 -13.34 26.64
CA VAL A 249 0.26 -13.66 25.40
C VAL A 249 1.60 -14.29 25.74
N SER A 250 1.84 -15.50 25.29
CA SER A 250 3.10 -16.22 25.44
C SER A 250 4.10 -15.79 24.38
N LEU A 251 5.35 -15.51 24.80
CA LEU A 251 6.43 -15.09 23.91
C LEU A 251 7.29 -16.28 23.44
N ARG A 252 7.65 -16.27 22.16
CA ARG A 252 8.62 -17.16 21.52
C ARG A 252 9.54 -16.37 20.61
N LYS A 253 10.73 -16.92 20.31
CA LYS A 253 11.62 -16.30 19.33
C LYS A 253 11.03 -16.39 17.93
N TYR A 254 11.27 -15.37 17.12
CA TYR A 254 10.78 -15.28 15.75
C TYR A 254 11.13 -16.52 14.90
N ASP A 255 12.36 -16.99 15.01
CA ASP A 255 12.90 -18.15 14.28
C ASP A 255 12.37 -19.51 14.78
N GLU A 256 11.70 -19.55 15.93
CA GLU A 256 11.06 -20.76 16.46
C GLU A 256 9.71 -21.07 15.78
N ALA A 257 9.13 -20.18 14.98
CA ALA A 257 7.79 -20.36 14.41
C ALA A 257 7.66 -21.66 13.60
N GLU A 258 8.62 -21.96 12.71
CA GLU A 258 8.59 -23.19 11.90
C GLU A 258 8.70 -24.45 12.78
N SER A 259 9.64 -24.47 13.73
CA SER A 259 9.84 -25.63 14.62
C SER A 259 8.66 -25.83 15.57
N PHE A 260 8.04 -24.75 16.04
CA PHE A 260 6.82 -24.81 16.84
C PHE A 260 5.66 -25.42 16.06
N LEU A 261 5.42 -24.96 14.83
CA LEU A 261 4.37 -25.49 13.97
C LEU A 261 4.58 -26.97 13.62
N ASN A 262 5.82 -27.40 13.48
CA ASN A 262 6.13 -28.82 13.24
C ASN A 262 5.78 -29.72 14.45
N SER A 263 5.85 -29.18 15.66
CA SER A 263 5.46 -29.88 16.89
C SER A 263 4.01 -29.61 17.32
N PHE A 264 3.29 -28.71 16.63
CA PHE A 264 1.93 -28.31 16.99
C PHE A 264 0.95 -29.46 16.82
N ALA A 265 0.31 -29.87 17.92
CA ALA A 265 -0.59 -31.02 17.99
C ALA A 265 -2.07 -30.63 18.05
N GLY A 266 -2.44 -29.45 17.56
CA GLY A 266 -3.82 -29.00 17.49
C GLY A 266 -4.64 -29.78 16.45
N GLU A 267 -5.96 -29.87 16.65
CA GLU A 267 -6.84 -30.62 15.76
C GLU A 267 -6.86 -30.06 14.34
N ASN A 268 -6.96 -28.74 14.22
CA ASN A 268 -6.95 -28.03 12.95
C ASN A 268 -6.41 -26.61 13.10
N ILE A 269 -5.89 -26.05 11.99
CA ILE A 269 -5.32 -24.72 11.92
C ILE A 269 -5.78 -24.01 10.64
N LEU A 270 -6.30 -22.79 10.78
CA LEU A 270 -6.61 -21.91 9.67
C LEU A 270 -5.35 -21.15 9.25
N ILE A 271 -5.10 -21.16 7.96
CA ILE A 271 -4.14 -20.29 7.30
C ILE A 271 -4.80 -19.58 6.11
N ASP A 272 -4.39 -18.35 5.84
CA ASP A 272 -4.72 -17.69 4.58
C ASP A 272 -3.65 -18.03 3.52
N PRO A 273 -3.97 -18.81 2.48
CA PRO A 273 -2.99 -19.21 1.47
C PRO A 273 -2.44 -18.06 0.63
N LYS A 274 -3.06 -16.88 0.66
CA LYS A 274 -2.56 -15.65 0.01
C LYS A 274 -1.57 -14.90 0.86
N LYS A 275 -1.64 -15.05 2.18
CA LYS A 275 -0.88 -14.28 3.18
C LYS A 275 0.14 -15.12 3.94
N THR A 276 0.03 -16.44 3.93
CA THR A 276 0.98 -17.37 4.57
C THR A 276 2.04 -17.79 3.57
N ASN A 277 3.31 -17.63 3.92
CA ASN A 277 4.41 -18.08 3.07
C ASN A 277 4.52 -19.61 3.03
N TYR A 278 5.09 -20.12 1.94
CA TYR A 278 5.14 -21.56 1.69
C TYR A 278 6.03 -22.33 2.66
N ALA A 279 7.07 -21.70 3.23
CA ALA A 279 7.94 -22.34 4.23
C ALA A 279 7.18 -22.60 5.53
N ILE A 280 6.45 -21.60 6.04
CA ILE A 280 5.58 -21.75 7.22
C ILE A 280 4.52 -22.82 6.99
N TYR A 281 3.84 -22.79 5.84
CA TYR A 281 2.85 -23.80 5.47
C TYR A 281 3.44 -25.22 5.48
N SER A 282 4.61 -25.38 4.89
CA SER A 282 5.29 -26.68 4.81
C SER A 282 5.80 -27.19 6.17
N ALA A 283 5.96 -26.29 7.14
CA ALA A 283 6.37 -26.62 8.50
C ALA A 283 5.23 -27.08 9.41
N ILE A 284 3.96 -26.90 9.00
CA ILE A 284 2.82 -27.35 9.82
C ILE A 284 2.84 -28.86 9.95
N ASN A 285 2.66 -29.34 11.20
CA ASN A 285 2.63 -30.76 11.52
C ASN A 285 1.62 -31.51 10.62
N PRO A 286 2.03 -32.57 9.90
CA PRO A 286 1.15 -33.33 9.02
C PRO A 286 -0.08 -33.96 9.71
N ALA A 287 -0.02 -34.16 11.04
CA ALA A 287 -1.17 -34.65 11.82
C ALA A 287 -2.23 -33.57 12.07
N CYS A 288 -1.87 -32.29 11.94
CA CYS A 288 -2.78 -31.16 12.09
C CYS A 288 -3.54 -30.94 10.78
N LYS A 289 -4.88 -30.89 10.84
CA LYS A 289 -5.69 -30.61 9.65
C LYS A 289 -5.59 -29.14 9.28
N ILE A 290 -5.03 -28.85 8.12
CA ILE A 290 -4.95 -27.47 7.59
C ILE A 290 -6.29 -27.08 6.97
N ILE A 291 -6.86 -25.98 7.46
CA ILE A 291 -8.02 -25.30 6.89
C ILE A 291 -7.51 -24.08 6.13
N ARG A 292 -7.94 -23.95 4.87
CA ARG A 292 -7.54 -22.84 4.00
C ARG A 292 -8.67 -21.84 3.89
N GLY A 293 -8.41 -20.59 4.15
CA GLY A 293 -9.41 -19.54 4.03
C GLY A 293 -8.89 -18.20 4.49
N GLU A 294 -9.69 -17.18 4.25
CA GLU A 294 -9.38 -15.81 4.66
C GLU A 294 -9.41 -15.69 6.20
N SER A 295 -8.43 -14.96 6.74
CA SER A 295 -8.36 -14.64 8.17
C SER A 295 -9.58 -13.80 8.59
N PRO A 296 -10.27 -14.12 9.70
CA PRO A 296 -11.33 -13.28 10.22
C PRO A 296 -10.84 -11.88 10.63
N VAL A 297 -9.56 -11.73 10.95
CA VAL A 297 -8.93 -10.45 11.32
C VAL A 297 -9.01 -9.45 10.18
N THR A 298 -8.86 -9.90 8.94
CA THR A 298 -8.92 -9.06 7.74
C THR A 298 -10.19 -8.18 7.72
N LEU A 299 -11.36 -8.78 7.98
CA LEU A 299 -12.62 -8.04 7.99
C LEU A 299 -12.84 -7.28 9.30
N LEU A 300 -12.48 -7.89 10.45
CA LEU A 300 -12.63 -7.26 11.76
C LEU A 300 -11.87 -5.94 11.87
N LYS A 301 -10.70 -5.83 11.25
CA LYS A 301 -9.90 -4.62 11.24
C LYS A 301 -10.33 -3.60 10.17
N ALA A 302 -10.91 -4.05 9.06
CA ALA A 302 -11.37 -3.17 7.99
C ALA A 302 -12.59 -2.33 8.37
N ILE A 303 -13.46 -2.85 9.26
CA ILE A 303 -14.64 -2.15 9.77
C ILE A 303 -14.24 -1.40 11.03
N ARG A 304 -14.06 -0.08 10.90
CA ARG A 304 -13.66 0.81 11.99
C ARG A 304 -14.70 0.84 13.09
N ASN A 305 -14.26 0.78 14.36
CA ASN A 305 -15.11 1.07 15.51
C ASN A 305 -15.31 2.60 15.67
N GLU A 306 -16.20 3.00 16.55
CA GLU A 306 -16.56 4.42 16.77
C GLU A 306 -15.33 5.27 17.15
N GLN A 307 -14.43 4.73 17.99
CA GLN A 307 -13.23 5.44 18.41
C GLN A 307 -12.24 5.64 17.25
N GLU A 308 -12.05 4.63 16.41
CA GLU A 308 -11.22 4.74 15.21
C GLU A 308 -11.81 5.72 14.19
N ILE A 309 -13.16 5.79 14.06
CA ILE A 309 -13.83 6.78 13.21
C ILE A 309 -13.59 8.20 13.73
N VAL A 310 -13.73 8.43 15.04
CA VAL A 310 -13.42 9.73 15.65
C VAL A 310 -11.95 10.08 15.44
N GLY A 311 -11.06 9.13 15.62
CA GLY A 311 -9.62 9.30 15.42
C GLY A 311 -9.28 9.73 14.02
N ILE A 312 -9.79 9.04 12.98
CA ILE A 312 -9.47 9.36 11.58
C ILE A 312 -9.97 10.76 11.20
N HIS A 313 -11.14 11.20 11.68
CA HIS A 313 -11.59 12.58 11.46
C HIS A 313 -10.64 13.61 12.08
N HIS A 314 -10.11 13.36 13.27
CA HIS A 314 -9.13 14.24 13.91
C HIS A 314 -7.79 14.24 13.15
N ALA A 315 -7.34 13.07 12.66
CA ALA A 315 -6.15 12.97 11.83
C ALA A 315 -6.32 13.78 10.53
N MET A 316 -7.46 13.66 9.84
CA MET A 316 -7.77 14.44 8.63
C MET A 316 -7.79 15.95 8.89
N GLN A 317 -8.27 16.38 10.07
CA GLN A 317 -8.29 17.80 10.43
C GLN A 317 -6.85 18.33 10.65
N ARG A 318 -6.00 17.59 11.35
CA ARG A 318 -4.59 17.97 11.57
C ARG A 318 -3.81 17.98 10.27
N ASP A 319 -3.95 16.94 9.46
CA ASP A 319 -3.30 16.87 8.15
C ASP A 319 -3.76 18.00 7.24
N GLY A 320 -5.06 18.32 7.24
CA GLY A 320 -5.63 19.45 6.52
C GLY A 320 -5.03 20.79 6.92
N VAL A 321 -4.76 21.01 8.21
CA VAL A 321 -4.05 22.22 8.69
C VAL A 321 -2.63 22.28 8.15
N ALA A 322 -1.89 21.17 8.16
CA ALA A 322 -0.55 21.09 7.60
C ALA A 322 -0.56 21.40 6.10
N LEU A 323 -1.50 20.80 5.37
CA LEU A 323 -1.68 21.00 3.92
C LEU A 323 -2.07 22.45 3.56
N VAL A 324 -2.92 23.12 4.34
CA VAL A 324 -3.25 24.55 4.12
C VAL A 324 -2.01 25.43 4.27
N ARG A 325 -1.21 25.20 5.30
CA ARG A 325 0.05 25.91 5.51
C ARG A 325 1.03 25.68 4.38
N PHE A 326 1.15 24.44 3.96
CA PHE A 326 1.98 24.03 2.84
C PHE A 326 1.52 24.67 1.52
N LEU A 327 0.24 24.61 1.16
CA LEU A 327 -0.28 25.17 -0.08
C LEU A 327 -0.13 26.69 -0.13
N LYS A 328 -0.34 27.38 1.00
CA LYS A 328 -0.08 28.81 1.13
C LYS A 328 1.41 29.13 0.90
N TRP A 329 2.31 28.37 1.52
CA TRP A 329 3.75 28.51 1.34
C TRP A 329 4.16 28.25 -0.12
N LEU A 330 3.67 27.18 -0.73
CA LEU A 330 3.97 26.81 -2.12
C LEU A 330 3.59 27.93 -3.10
N GLU A 331 2.39 28.49 -2.97
CA GLU A 331 1.92 29.60 -3.82
C GLU A 331 2.82 30.84 -3.70
N GLN A 332 3.36 31.10 -2.51
CA GLN A 332 4.24 32.26 -2.25
C GLN A 332 5.69 32.01 -2.68
N SER A 333 6.16 30.76 -2.61
CA SER A 333 7.59 30.43 -2.79
C SER A 333 7.96 30.07 -4.23
N VAL A 334 7.08 29.41 -4.98
CA VAL A 334 7.35 28.99 -6.38
C VAL A 334 7.76 30.16 -7.29
N PRO A 335 7.16 31.37 -7.20
CA PRO A 335 7.60 32.51 -8.04
C PRO A 335 9.05 32.94 -7.82
N SER A 336 9.68 32.54 -6.73
CA SER A 336 11.11 32.82 -6.48
C SER A 336 12.06 32.05 -7.40
N GLY A 337 11.58 30.93 -8.02
CA GLY A 337 12.35 30.03 -8.86
C GLY A 337 13.43 29.22 -8.09
N LYS A 338 13.26 29.06 -6.77
CA LYS A 338 14.21 28.32 -5.93
C LYS A 338 13.71 26.96 -5.46
N GLU A 339 12.39 26.78 -5.50
CA GLU A 339 11.78 25.54 -5.02
C GLU A 339 11.94 24.41 -6.05
N THR A 340 12.16 23.21 -5.56
CA THR A 340 12.32 21.98 -6.33
C THR A 340 11.37 20.89 -5.82
N GLU A 341 11.24 19.78 -6.52
CA GLU A 341 10.44 18.63 -6.08
C GLU A 341 10.88 18.13 -4.69
N LEU A 342 12.20 18.01 -4.46
CA LEU A 342 12.75 17.63 -3.16
C LEU A 342 12.53 18.69 -2.07
N SER A 343 12.53 19.99 -2.42
CA SER A 343 12.27 21.04 -1.44
C SER A 343 10.80 21.06 -1.00
N VAL A 344 9.90 20.73 -1.91
CA VAL A 344 8.46 20.58 -1.67
C VAL A 344 8.19 19.45 -0.70
N ASP A 345 8.78 18.28 -0.92
CA ASP A 345 8.68 17.13 -0.02
C ASP A 345 9.14 17.48 1.40
N ARG A 346 10.39 18.00 1.53
CA ARG A 346 10.91 18.44 2.84
C ARG A 346 10.01 19.44 3.54
N LYS A 347 9.43 20.38 2.79
CA LYS A 347 8.59 21.42 3.37
C LYS A 347 7.25 20.88 3.86
N LEU A 348 6.65 19.95 3.14
CA LEU A 348 5.43 19.28 3.56
C LEU A 348 5.67 18.47 4.83
N HIS A 349 6.76 17.71 4.88
CA HIS A 349 7.20 16.99 6.09
C HIS A 349 7.31 17.91 7.31
N GLU A 350 7.95 19.11 7.18
CA GLU A 350 8.05 20.08 8.27
C GLU A 350 6.67 20.50 8.82
N PHE A 351 5.69 20.77 7.94
CA PHE A 351 4.36 21.18 8.38
C PHE A 351 3.58 20.04 9.03
N ARG A 352 3.73 18.79 8.57
CA ARG A 352 3.14 17.60 9.17
C ARG A 352 3.77 17.27 10.51
N ALA A 353 5.10 17.30 10.58
CA ALA A 353 5.84 17.03 11.82
C ALA A 353 5.53 18.03 12.94
N ALA A 354 5.06 19.22 12.61
CA ALA A 354 4.60 20.22 13.58
C ALA A 354 3.19 19.94 14.14
N GLN A 355 2.47 18.94 13.60
CA GLN A 355 1.14 18.58 14.09
C GLN A 355 1.20 17.63 15.29
N PRO A 356 0.26 17.74 16.25
CA PRO A 356 0.16 16.77 17.34
C PRO A 356 -0.06 15.35 16.84
N LEU A 357 0.47 14.37 17.56
CA LEU A 357 0.33 12.93 17.30
C LEU A 357 0.96 12.44 15.98
N TYR A 358 1.72 13.26 15.29
CA TYR A 358 2.46 12.84 14.10
C TYR A 358 3.54 11.82 14.46
N MET A 359 3.62 10.75 13.66
CA MET A 359 4.52 9.61 13.85
C MET A 359 5.42 9.32 12.66
N GLY A 360 5.24 10.03 11.54
CA GLY A 360 5.98 9.85 10.30
C GLY A 360 5.07 9.94 9.07
N GLU A 361 5.65 9.78 7.90
CA GLU A 361 4.88 9.69 6.65
C GLU A 361 4.21 8.31 6.54
N SER A 362 3.07 8.21 5.83
CA SER A 362 2.42 6.94 5.54
C SER A 362 2.98 6.25 4.29
N PHE A 363 3.66 7.01 3.45
CA PHE A 363 4.47 6.57 2.30
C PHE A 363 5.38 7.73 1.85
N ASP A 364 6.37 7.45 1.01
CA ASP A 364 7.27 8.47 0.47
C ASP A 364 6.51 9.43 -0.44
N THR A 365 6.64 10.73 -0.20
CA THR A 365 5.92 11.77 -0.95
C THR A 365 6.25 11.69 -2.45
N ILE A 366 5.21 11.69 -3.27
CA ILE A 366 5.31 11.83 -4.72
C ILE A 366 5.11 13.30 -5.07
N ALA A 367 6.18 14.00 -5.47
CA ALA A 367 6.13 15.38 -5.90
C ALA A 367 6.59 15.47 -7.36
N GLY A 368 5.68 15.23 -8.30
CA GLY A 368 6.01 15.19 -9.73
C GLY A 368 5.59 16.46 -10.46
N TYR A 369 6.55 17.25 -10.90
CA TYR A 369 6.32 18.46 -11.68
C TYR A 369 6.23 18.13 -13.17
N LYS A 370 5.18 18.61 -13.85
CA LYS A 370 4.93 18.38 -15.29
C LYS A 370 5.06 16.89 -15.68
N GLU A 371 6.03 16.59 -16.58
CA GLU A 371 6.27 15.23 -17.10
C GLU A 371 6.60 14.20 -16.02
N HIS A 372 7.19 14.61 -14.89
CA HIS A 372 7.42 13.71 -13.76
C HIS A 372 6.11 13.26 -13.09
N GLY A 373 5.07 14.10 -13.12
CA GLY A 373 3.72 13.71 -12.68
C GLY A 373 3.10 12.56 -13.50
N ALA A 374 3.60 12.30 -14.71
CA ALA A 374 3.16 11.15 -15.50
C ALA A 374 3.74 9.81 -15.03
N ILE A 375 4.70 9.81 -14.13
CA ILE A 375 5.23 8.62 -13.46
C ILE A 375 4.41 8.43 -12.19
N VAL A 376 3.53 7.44 -12.19
CA VAL A 376 2.47 7.27 -11.16
C VAL A 376 3.03 7.23 -9.73
N HIS A 377 4.14 6.52 -9.53
CA HIS A 377 4.87 6.43 -8.26
C HIS A 377 6.26 7.08 -8.42
N TYR A 378 6.28 8.36 -8.83
CA TYR A 378 7.52 9.10 -8.97
C TYR A 378 8.19 9.32 -7.61
N SER A 379 9.49 9.11 -7.56
CA SER A 379 10.33 9.49 -6.42
C SER A 379 11.45 10.40 -6.92
N ALA A 380 11.47 11.63 -6.46
CA ALA A 380 12.52 12.56 -6.78
C ALA A 380 13.84 12.13 -6.14
N THR A 381 14.94 12.22 -6.90
CA THR A 381 16.32 11.99 -6.43
C THR A 381 17.15 13.23 -6.71
N GLU A 382 18.35 13.33 -6.14
CA GLU A 382 19.26 14.45 -6.43
C GLU A 382 19.55 14.60 -7.94
N GLU A 383 19.53 13.48 -8.70
CA GLU A 383 19.78 13.46 -10.15
C GLU A 383 18.54 13.82 -10.99
N SER A 384 17.33 13.54 -10.47
CA SER A 384 16.07 13.80 -11.18
C SER A 384 15.39 15.09 -10.74
N ASP A 385 15.81 15.69 -9.63
CA ASP A 385 15.21 16.89 -9.03
C ASP A 385 15.16 18.07 -10.00
N VAL A 386 13.99 18.67 -10.16
CA VAL A 386 13.79 19.82 -11.06
C VAL A 386 13.24 21.03 -10.33
N THR A 387 13.65 22.21 -10.79
CA THR A 387 13.15 23.48 -10.26
C THR A 387 11.73 23.76 -10.75
N LEU A 388 10.83 24.05 -9.81
CA LEU A 388 9.44 24.44 -10.09
C LEU A 388 9.38 25.83 -10.72
N GLN A 389 8.50 25.98 -11.69
CA GLN A 389 8.25 27.25 -12.37
C GLN A 389 6.78 27.65 -12.22
N SER A 390 6.46 28.95 -12.37
CA SER A 390 5.09 29.45 -12.33
C SER A 390 4.29 29.08 -13.58
N LYS A 391 4.26 27.79 -13.94
CA LYS A 391 3.47 27.22 -15.07
C LYS A 391 3.27 25.72 -14.90
N GLY A 392 2.20 25.19 -15.50
CA GLY A 392 1.90 23.74 -15.49
C GLY A 392 1.45 23.24 -14.13
N PHE A 393 1.40 21.93 -14.00
CA PHE A 393 0.97 21.23 -12.78
C PHE A 393 2.13 20.65 -11.97
N LEU A 394 1.98 20.69 -10.66
CA LEU A 394 2.65 19.82 -9.69
C LEU A 394 1.62 18.78 -9.21
N LEU A 395 1.86 17.51 -9.47
CA LEU A 395 1.16 16.41 -8.82
C LEU A 395 1.85 16.14 -7.49
N LEU A 396 1.12 16.27 -6.39
CA LEU A 396 1.59 16.03 -5.04
C LEU A 396 0.71 14.97 -4.39
N ASP A 397 1.28 13.80 -4.15
CA ASP A 397 0.65 12.68 -3.47
C ASP A 397 1.44 12.35 -2.21
N SER A 398 0.76 12.30 -1.06
CA SER A 398 1.42 12.23 0.23
C SER A 398 0.45 11.85 1.34
N GLY A 399 0.99 11.29 2.41
CA GLY A 399 0.19 10.93 3.57
C GLY A 399 1.01 10.90 4.84
N ALA A 400 0.35 10.86 5.98
CA ALA A 400 0.99 10.83 7.29
C ALA A 400 0.40 9.75 8.19
N GLN A 401 1.23 9.22 9.06
CA GLN A 401 0.85 8.41 10.21
C GLN A 401 0.63 9.32 11.42
N TYR A 402 -0.58 9.35 11.91
CA TYR A 402 -0.92 9.90 13.22
C TYR A 402 -1.30 8.76 14.16
N LEU A 403 -1.09 8.92 15.48
CA LEU A 403 -1.49 7.89 16.45
C LEU A 403 -2.98 7.50 16.35
N ASP A 404 -3.82 8.39 15.85
CA ASP A 404 -5.26 8.17 15.72
C ASP A 404 -5.76 8.08 14.27
N GLY A 405 -4.86 7.83 13.32
CA GLY A 405 -5.25 7.58 11.92
C GLY A 405 -4.11 7.68 10.93
N THR A 406 -4.31 7.10 9.75
CA THR A 406 -3.42 7.19 8.59
C THR A 406 -4.07 8.09 7.55
N THR A 407 -3.33 9.04 6.97
CA THR A 407 -3.83 9.90 5.90
C THR A 407 -3.21 9.53 4.57
N ASP A 408 -3.94 9.86 3.50
CA ASP A 408 -3.57 9.67 2.11
C ASP A 408 -4.31 10.70 1.26
N ILE A 409 -3.57 11.43 0.43
CA ILE A 409 -4.15 12.51 -0.37
C ILE A 409 -3.29 12.84 -1.59
N THR A 410 -3.92 12.94 -2.75
CA THR A 410 -3.30 13.59 -3.91
C THR A 410 -3.98 14.90 -4.23
N ARG A 411 -3.15 15.92 -4.52
CA ARG A 411 -3.57 17.17 -5.14
C ARG A 411 -2.72 17.46 -6.37
N THR A 412 -3.38 17.75 -7.49
CA THR A 412 -2.73 18.34 -8.66
C THR A 412 -2.90 19.85 -8.59
N ILE A 413 -1.78 20.55 -8.47
CA ILE A 413 -1.70 21.97 -8.11
C ILE A 413 -1.23 22.77 -9.33
N ALA A 414 -2.02 23.72 -9.80
CA ALA A 414 -1.60 24.65 -10.85
C ALA A 414 -0.62 25.68 -10.30
N LEU A 415 0.63 25.61 -10.73
CA LEU A 415 1.67 26.56 -10.32
C LEU A 415 1.62 27.90 -11.10
N GLY A 416 0.88 27.94 -12.21
CA GLY A 416 0.70 29.13 -13.03
C GLY A 416 -0.20 28.88 -14.24
N GLU A 417 0.24 29.31 -15.43
CA GLU A 417 -0.52 29.11 -16.66
C GLU A 417 -0.62 27.63 -17.03
N LEU A 418 -1.79 27.24 -17.50
CA LEU A 418 -2.14 25.89 -17.95
C LEU A 418 -2.59 25.91 -19.40
N THR A 419 -2.28 24.88 -20.14
CA THR A 419 -2.82 24.62 -21.47
C THR A 419 -4.30 24.19 -21.38
N GLU A 420 -5.05 24.31 -22.48
CA GLU A 420 -6.42 23.81 -22.54
C GLU A 420 -6.52 22.29 -22.39
N GLU A 421 -5.49 21.56 -22.82
CA GLU A 421 -5.41 20.11 -22.62
C GLU A 421 -5.27 19.76 -21.12
N GLU A 422 -4.34 20.41 -20.41
CA GLU A 422 -4.16 20.22 -18.97
C GLU A 422 -5.45 20.52 -18.18
N LYS A 423 -6.17 21.60 -18.51
CA LYS A 423 -7.45 21.95 -17.87
C LYS A 423 -8.54 20.92 -18.19
N THR A 424 -8.60 20.47 -19.44
CA THR A 424 -9.59 19.46 -19.86
C THR A 424 -9.38 18.18 -19.10
N ASP A 425 -8.15 17.66 -19.08
CA ASP A 425 -7.79 16.44 -18.37
C ASP A 425 -8.06 16.56 -16.87
N TYR A 426 -7.67 17.69 -16.26
CA TYR A 426 -7.93 17.98 -14.85
C TYR A 426 -9.42 17.95 -14.52
N THR A 427 -10.23 18.58 -15.36
CA THR A 427 -11.69 18.63 -15.14
C THR A 427 -12.33 17.26 -15.31
N LEU A 428 -11.87 16.45 -16.27
CA LEU A 428 -12.36 15.07 -16.46
C LEU A 428 -12.05 14.17 -15.27
N ILE A 429 -10.84 14.28 -14.69
CA ILE A 429 -10.46 13.54 -13.48
C ILE A 429 -11.31 14.01 -12.30
N LEU A 430 -11.50 15.31 -12.13
CA LEU A 430 -12.37 15.85 -11.08
C LEU A 430 -13.82 15.35 -11.21
N LYS A 431 -14.37 15.26 -12.43
CA LYS A 431 -15.71 14.69 -12.66
C LYS A 431 -15.79 13.22 -12.20
N GLY A 432 -14.80 12.42 -12.52
CA GLY A 432 -14.74 11.02 -12.08
C GLY A 432 -14.66 10.91 -10.56
N HIS A 433 -13.81 11.73 -9.94
CA HIS A 433 -13.69 11.82 -8.48
C HIS A 433 -15.02 12.19 -7.81
N ILE A 434 -15.70 13.20 -8.31
CA ILE A 434 -17.00 13.65 -7.78
C ILE A 434 -18.08 12.58 -7.99
N ALA A 435 -18.14 11.96 -9.17
CA ALA A 435 -19.13 10.93 -9.47
C ALA A 435 -19.06 9.76 -8.48
N LEU A 436 -17.84 9.28 -8.14
CA LEU A 436 -17.65 8.26 -7.13
C LEU A 436 -17.99 8.77 -5.72
N ALA A 437 -17.54 9.98 -5.35
CA ALA A 437 -17.81 10.56 -4.04
C ALA A 437 -19.32 10.76 -3.77
N MET A 438 -20.11 11.02 -4.81
CA MET A 438 -21.57 11.18 -4.71
C MET A 438 -22.35 9.86 -4.73
N ALA A 439 -21.67 8.73 -4.96
CA ALA A 439 -22.34 7.45 -5.15
C ALA A 439 -23.17 7.05 -3.92
N LYS A 440 -24.39 6.60 -4.18
CA LYS A 440 -25.26 5.91 -3.24
C LYS A 440 -25.54 4.53 -3.78
N PHE A 441 -25.38 3.53 -2.94
CA PHE A 441 -25.42 2.14 -3.39
C PHE A 441 -26.11 1.23 -2.37
N PRO A 442 -26.80 0.16 -2.82
CA PRO A 442 -27.43 -0.78 -1.90
C PRO A 442 -26.40 -1.63 -1.13
N ALA A 443 -26.78 -2.11 0.04
CA ALA A 443 -26.01 -3.12 0.77
C ALA A 443 -25.70 -4.33 -0.14
N GLY A 444 -24.50 -4.89 -0.03
CA GLY A 444 -24.02 -5.96 -0.90
C GLY A 444 -23.23 -5.48 -2.14
N THR A 445 -23.10 -4.16 -2.33
CA THR A 445 -22.30 -3.60 -3.43
C THR A 445 -20.80 -3.80 -3.18
N ARG A 446 -20.07 -4.18 -4.24
CA ARG A 446 -18.62 -4.36 -4.26
C ARG A 446 -17.95 -3.17 -4.98
N GLY A 447 -16.71 -2.89 -4.64
CA GLY A 447 -15.99 -1.77 -5.22
C GLY A 447 -15.86 -1.83 -6.75
N ALA A 448 -15.72 -3.03 -7.34
CA ALA A 448 -15.67 -3.21 -8.79
C ALA A 448 -16.92 -2.67 -9.53
N GLN A 449 -18.08 -2.67 -8.87
CA GLN A 449 -19.33 -2.12 -9.42
C GLN A 449 -19.35 -0.58 -9.43
N LEU A 450 -18.54 0.06 -8.59
CA LEU A 450 -18.46 1.52 -8.46
C LEU A 450 -17.29 2.14 -9.23
N ASP A 451 -16.26 1.37 -9.54
CA ASP A 451 -15.03 1.82 -10.22
C ASP A 451 -15.32 2.56 -11.53
N VAL A 452 -16.33 2.09 -12.29
CA VAL A 452 -16.71 2.69 -13.56
C VAL A 452 -17.16 4.16 -13.43
N LEU A 453 -17.71 4.56 -12.28
CA LEU A 453 -18.15 5.95 -12.05
C LEU A 453 -16.97 6.92 -12.15
N ALA A 454 -15.81 6.54 -11.64
CA ALA A 454 -14.62 7.35 -11.72
C ALA A 454 -13.97 7.35 -13.12
N ARG A 455 -14.15 6.26 -13.89
CA ARG A 455 -13.50 6.10 -15.22
C ARG A 455 -14.33 6.65 -16.36
N MET A 456 -15.66 6.66 -16.24
CA MET A 456 -16.56 7.01 -17.33
C MET A 456 -16.26 8.38 -17.99
N PRO A 457 -15.92 9.45 -17.25
CA PRO A 457 -15.58 10.73 -17.88
C PRO A 457 -14.36 10.67 -18.78
N ILE A 458 -13.29 9.95 -18.38
CA ILE A 458 -12.07 9.85 -19.20
C ILE A 458 -12.21 8.83 -20.33
N TRP A 459 -12.97 7.74 -20.15
CA TRP A 459 -13.24 6.77 -21.21
C TRP A 459 -13.97 7.41 -22.40
N SER A 460 -14.88 8.36 -22.14
CA SER A 460 -15.57 9.11 -23.20
C SER A 460 -14.61 9.95 -24.07
N HIS A 461 -13.38 10.16 -23.60
CA HIS A 461 -12.30 10.87 -24.31
C HIS A 461 -11.17 9.93 -24.74
N GLY A 462 -11.40 8.60 -24.72
CA GLY A 462 -10.41 7.60 -25.15
C GLY A 462 -9.21 7.44 -24.22
N MET A 463 -9.31 7.89 -22.97
CA MET A 463 -8.26 7.79 -21.96
C MET A 463 -8.60 6.76 -20.89
N ASN A 464 -7.57 6.28 -20.18
CA ASN A 464 -7.71 5.34 -19.06
C ASN A 464 -6.52 5.48 -18.10
N PHE A 465 -6.69 4.99 -16.86
CA PHE A 465 -5.59 4.73 -15.94
C PHE A 465 -5.58 3.24 -15.55
N LEU A 466 -4.40 2.70 -15.26
CA LEU A 466 -4.19 1.27 -15.08
C LEU A 466 -4.07 0.83 -13.60
N HIS A 467 -4.01 1.77 -12.68
CA HIS A 467 -4.09 1.48 -11.24
C HIS A 467 -5.55 1.35 -10.74
N GLY A 468 -5.74 0.97 -9.49
CA GLY A 468 -7.06 0.97 -8.85
C GLY A 468 -7.60 2.38 -8.68
N THR A 469 -8.92 2.54 -8.66
CA THR A 469 -9.56 3.82 -8.31
C THR A 469 -9.52 4.11 -6.82
N GLY A 470 -9.36 3.05 -6.00
CA GLY A 470 -9.26 3.18 -4.56
C GLY A 470 -8.89 1.86 -3.87
N HIS A 471 -8.28 1.99 -2.73
CA HIS A 471 -7.87 0.91 -1.84
C HIS A 471 -8.34 1.17 -0.41
N GLY A 472 -8.35 0.14 0.43
CA GLY A 472 -8.55 0.32 1.86
C GLY A 472 -7.33 0.98 2.51
N VAL A 473 -7.53 1.63 3.64
CA VAL A 473 -6.48 2.34 4.39
C VAL A 473 -6.47 1.84 5.83
N GLY A 474 -5.30 1.64 6.39
CA GLY A 474 -5.10 1.23 7.78
C GLY A 474 -5.45 2.31 8.81
N HIS A 475 -5.42 1.96 10.08
CA HIS A 475 -5.58 2.89 11.19
C HIS A 475 -4.30 2.90 12.02
N PHE A 476 -3.43 3.87 11.75
CA PHE A 476 -2.03 3.86 12.18
C PHE A 476 -1.39 2.51 11.83
N LEU A 477 -1.56 2.12 10.56
CA LEU A 477 -1.05 0.91 9.92
C LEU A 477 -0.77 1.19 8.43
N SER A 478 -0.72 0.16 7.57
CA SER A 478 -0.40 0.34 6.16
C SER A 478 -1.37 1.30 5.45
N VAL A 479 -0.84 2.21 4.65
CA VAL A 479 -1.66 3.08 3.80
C VAL A 479 -2.47 2.26 2.80
N HIS A 480 -1.89 1.22 2.21
CA HIS A 480 -2.56 0.26 1.35
C HIS A 480 -3.00 -0.96 2.18
N GLU A 481 -4.22 -0.97 2.66
CA GLU A 481 -4.71 -2.01 3.56
C GLU A 481 -6.10 -2.52 3.16
N GLY A 482 -6.15 -3.71 2.57
CA GLY A 482 -7.41 -4.39 2.23
C GLY A 482 -8.25 -4.81 3.45
N PRO A 483 -9.35 -5.56 3.20
CA PRO A 483 -9.65 -6.34 2.00
C PRO A 483 -10.42 -5.60 0.89
N GLN A 484 -11.07 -4.48 1.22
CA GLN A 484 -11.87 -3.71 0.28
C GLN A 484 -10.98 -2.95 -0.73
N SER A 485 -11.47 -2.79 -1.94
CA SER A 485 -10.85 -1.95 -2.97
C SER A 485 -11.90 -1.52 -3.99
N ILE A 486 -11.66 -0.41 -4.67
CA ILE A 486 -12.44 0.08 -5.80
C ILE A 486 -11.56 0.01 -7.03
N ARG A 487 -11.77 -0.98 -7.92
CA ARG A 487 -10.91 -1.24 -9.09
C ARG A 487 -11.65 -2.06 -10.14
N MET A 488 -11.14 -2.06 -11.37
CA MET A 488 -11.74 -2.82 -12.48
C MET A 488 -11.80 -4.33 -12.20
N ASN A 489 -10.76 -4.87 -11.58
CA ASN A 489 -10.69 -6.30 -11.28
C ASN A 489 -11.71 -6.66 -10.19
N GLU A 490 -12.36 -7.80 -10.36
CA GLU A 490 -13.32 -8.30 -9.40
C GLU A 490 -12.68 -8.53 -8.01
N ASN A 491 -13.33 -7.99 -7.00
CA ASN A 491 -13.03 -8.22 -5.59
C ASN A 491 -14.34 -8.62 -4.89
N PRO A 492 -14.44 -9.83 -4.32
CA PRO A 492 -15.69 -10.33 -3.74
C PRO A 492 -16.11 -9.60 -2.46
N ILE A 493 -15.24 -8.73 -1.91
CA ILE A 493 -15.51 -8.02 -0.67
C ILE A 493 -16.57 -6.95 -0.89
N VAL A 494 -17.67 -7.05 -0.16
CA VAL A 494 -18.72 -6.03 -0.14
C VAL A 494 -18.33 -4.86 0.73
N LEU A 495 -18.63 -3.65 0.27
CA LEU A 495 -18.42 -2.44 1.04
C LEU A 495 -19.41 -2.37 2.20
N GLN A 496 -18.91 -2.05 3.41
CA GLN A 496 -19.70 -2.00 4.63
C GLN A 496 -19.46 -0.67 5.37
N PRO A 497 -20.47 -0.16 6.10
CA PRO A 497 -20.28 1.01 6.96
C PRO A 497 -19.10 0.82 7.93
N GLY A 498 -18.28 1.85 8.05
CA GLY A 498 -17.02 1.82 8.81
C GLY A 498 -15.78 1.48 7.99
N MET A 499 -15.91 1.05 6.74
CA MET A 499 -14.76 0.87 5.85
C MET A 499 -14.29 2.22 5.30
N VAL A 500 -12.97 2.43 5.28
CA VAL A 500 -12.31 3.58 4.65
C VAL A 500 -11.71 3.15 3.32
N THR A 501 -11.89 3.96 2.28
CA THR A 501 -11.27 3.73 0.96
C THR A 501 -10.72 5.04 0.40
N SER A 502 -9.65 4.97 -0.39
CA SER A 502 -9.27 6.08 -1.26
C SER A 502 -10.26 6.22 -2.43
N ASN A 503 -10.26 7.40 -3.05
CA ASN A 503 -10.94 7.75 -4.30
C ASN A 503 -9.98 8.61 -5.10
N GLU A 504 -9.21 7.99 -6.01
CA GLU A 504 -7.97 8.53 -6.61
C GLU A 504 -7.89 8.34 -8.14
N PRO A 505 -8.90 8.71 -8.92
CA PRO A 505 -8.78 8.64 -10.38
C PRO A 505 -7.64 9.53 -10.89
N GLY A 506 -6.99 9.11 -11.98
CA GLY A 506 -5.87 9.86 -12.57
C GLY A 506 -5.79 9.75 -14.08
N VAL A 507 -4.90 10.54 -14.68
CA VAL A 507 -4.48 10.46 -16.07
C VAL A 507 -2.99 10.80 -16.17
N TYR A 508 -2.26 10.05 -16.97
CA TYR A 508 -0.80 10.13 -17.03
C TYR A 508 -0.34 10.13 -18.49
N LYS A 509 0.14 11.30 -18.96
CA LYS A 509 0.61 11.49 -20.33
C LYS A 509 2.13 11.62 -20.33
N ALA A 510 2.81 10.55 -20.70
CA ALA A 510 4.28 10.51 -20.73
C ALA A 510 4.87 11.69 -21.51
N GLY A 511 5.88 12.35 -20.95
CA GLY A 511 6.52 13.53 -21.52
C GLY A 511 5.67 14.82 -21.51
N SER A 512 4.52 14.82 -20.81
CA SER A 512 3.63 15.97 -20.70
C SER A 512 3.24 16.26 -19.25
N HIS A 513 2.25 15.56 -18.70
CA HIS A 513 1.74 15.80 -17.35
C HIS A 513 1.07 14.57 -16.75
N GLY A 514 1.00 14.53 -15.43
CA GLY A 514 0.14 13.64 -14.66
C GLY A 514 -0.85 14.42 -13.81
N ILE A 515 -2.05 13.88 -13.69
CA ILE A 515 -3.13 14.45 -12.89
C ILE A 515 -3.75 13.33 -12.07
N ARG A 516 -3.83 13.51 -10.75
CA ARG A 516 -4.58 12.68 -9.80
C ARG A 516 -5.30 13.59 -8.82
N THR A 517 -6.54 13.30 -8.53
CA THR A 517 -7.29 13.95 -7.45
C THR A 517 -7.76 12.87 -6.50
N GLU A 518 -7.35 12.98 -5.25
CA GLU A 518 -7.62 11.97 -4.26
C GLU A 518 -8.16 12.54 -2.96
N ASN A 519 -9.14 11.83 -2.41
CA ASN A 519 -9.62 11.96 -1.04
C ASN A 519 -9.85 10.57 -0.44
N LEU A 520 -9.70 10.43 0.86
CA LEU A 520 -10.22 9.29 1.59
C LEU A 520 -11.72 9.46 1.82
N THR A 521 -12.43 8.34 1.75
CA THR A 521 -13.87 8.25 1.95
C THR A 521 -14.21 7.18 2.98
N LEU A 522 -15.18 7.46 3.82
CA LEU A 522 -15.76 6.54 4.79
C LEU A 522 -17.10 6.04 4.28
N VAL A 523 -17.31 4.74 4.26
CA VAL A 523 -18.63 4.15 3.95
C VAL A 523 -19.56 4.37 5.14
N CYS A 524 -20.69 5.03 4.89
CA CYS A 524 -21.70 5.35 5.89
C CYS A 524 -23.08 4.81 5.49
N LYS A 525 -23.94 4.56 6.46
CA LYS A 525 -25.38 4.34 6.19
C LYS A 525 -26.00 5.61 5.63
N ASP A 526 -26.82 5.49 4.57
CA ASP A 526 -27.58 6.62 4.02
C ASP A 526 -29.05 6.54 4.48
N LYS A 527 -29.79 5.59 3.98
CA LYS A 527 -31.22 5.41 4.29
C LYS A 527 -31.66 3.96 4.07
N GLU A 528 -32.80 3.60 4.65
CA GLU A 528 -33.54 2.42 4.26
C GLU A 528 -34.44 2.77 3.06
N GLY A 529 -34.35 1.99 2.00
CA GLY A 529 -35.14 2.13 0.79
C GLY A 529 -36.12 0.97 0.62
N MET A 530 -36.94 1.01 -0.45
CA MET A 530 -37.87 -0.05 -0.78
C MET A 530 -37.19 -1.42 -0.98
N PHE A 531 -35.88 -1.43 -1.35
CA PHE A 531 -35.11 -2.63 -1.65
C PHE A 531 -34.00 -2.91 -0.59
N GLY A 532 -34.16 -2.41 0.64
CA GLY A 532 -33.23 -2.60 1.73
C GLY A 532 -32.35 -1.40 2.06
N GLU A 533 -31.27 -1.65 2.81
CA GLU A 533 -30.34 -0.59 3.24
C GLU A 533 -29.54 -0.02 2.07
N TYR A 534 -29.31 1.29 2.10
CA TYR A 534 -28.43 2.02 1.19
C TYR A 534 -27.29 2.66 1.96
N PHE A 535 -26.11 2.65 1.33
CA PHE A 535 -24.89 3.27 1.82
C PHE A 535 -24.46 4.43 0.92
N LYS A 536 -23.58 5.26 1.43
CA LYS A 536 -22.94 6.37 0.73
C LYS A 536 -21.51 6.53 1.19
N PHE A 537 -20.75 7.33 0.47
CA PHE A 537 -19.46 7.80 0.91
C PHE A 537 -19.58 9.15 1.64
N GLU A 538 -18.87 9.27 2.76
CA GLU A 538 -18.51 10.53 3.38
C GLU A 538 -17.06 10.85 3.00
N THR A 539 -16.80 11.96 2.34
CA THR A 539 -15.44 12.43 2.07
C THR A 539 -14.84 12.97 3.35
N ILE A 540 -13.80 12.31 3.87
CA ILE A 540 -13.19 12.65 5.16
C ILE A 540 -11.91 13.48 5.03
N THR A 541 -11.21 13.45 3.89
CA THR A 541 -10.05 14.29 3.62
C THR A 541 -10.45 15.77 3.57
N LEU A 542 -9.69 16.63 4.24
CA LEU A 542 -9.95 18.06 4.36
C LEU A 542 -8.80 18.87 3.74
N CYS A 543 -8.89 19.18 2.44
CA CYS A 543 -7.91 20.00 1.73
C CYS A 543 -8.55 20.67 0.52
N PRO A 544 -8.29 21.94 0.21
CA PRO A 544 -8.83 22.57 -0.99
C PRO A 544 -8.41 21.83 -2.27
N ILE A 545 -9.34 21.72 -3.22
CA ILE A 545 -9.08 21.27 -4.60
C ILE A 545 -8.75 22.50 -5.45
N CYS A 546 -7.69 22.43 -6.26
CA CYS A 546 -7.22 23.56 -7.05
C CYS A 546 -8.27 24.01 -8.09
N LYS A 547 -8.74 25.26 -7.99
CA LYS A 547 -9.76 25.81 -8.90
C LYS A 547 -9.21 26.23 -10.27
N LYS A 548 -7.90 26.53 -10.35
CA LYS A 548 -7.27 27.09 -11.57
C LYS A 548 -7.30 26.11 -12.76
N GLY A 549 -7.35 24.81 -12.48
CA GLY A 549 -7.45 23.75 -13.52
C GLY A 549 -8.88 23.46 -14.00
N ILE A 550 -9.91 24.03 -13.40
CA ILE A 550 -11.30 23.67 -13.68
C ILE A 550 -11.87 24.46 -14.86
N ILE A 551 -12.41 23.76 -15.84
CA ILE A 551 -13.30 24.30 -16.87
C ILE A 551 -14.73 24.12 -16.36
N LYS A 552 -15.31 25.19 -15.79
CA LYS A 552 -16.61 25.13 -15.12
C LYS A 552 -17.75 24.65 -16.04
N GLU A 553 -17.67 24.99 -17.30
CA GLU A 553 -18.67 24.66 -18.34
C GLU A 553 -18.75 23.15 -18.61
N MET A 554 -17.72 22.39 -18.25
CA MET A 554 -17.71 20.92 -18.33
C MET A 554 -18.42 20.26 -17.14
N LEU A 555 -18.65 20.99 -16.04
CA LEU A 555 -19.29 20.46 -14.84
C LEU A 555 -20.82 20.63 -14.91
N THR A 556 -21.54 19.64 -14.42
CA THR A 556 -22.98 19.75 -14.19
C THR A 556 -23.26 20.60 -12.94
N ALA A 557 -24.52 21.09 -12.83
CA ALA A 557 -24.93 21.86 -11.65
C ALA A 557 -24.76 21.06 -10.32
N GLU A 558 -24.95 19.73 -10.37
CA GLU A 558 -24.79 18.85 -9.21
C GLU A 558 -23.31 18.69 -8.83
N GLU A 559 -22.41 18.55 -9.81
CA GLU A 559 -20.96 18.50 -9.59
C GLU A 559 -20.44 19.84 -9.02
N VAL A 560 -20.90 20.98 -9.55
CA VAL A 560 -20.58 22.30 -8.99
C VAL A 560 -21.08 22.43 -7.56
N LYS A 561 -22.31 21.96 -7.28
CA LYS A 561 -22.86 21.98 -5.92
C LYS A 561 -22.01 21.13 -4.98
N TRP A 562 -21.65 19.89 -5.35
CA TRP A 562 -20.81 19.02 -4.54
C TRP A 562 -19.47 19.70 -4.24
N PHE A 563 -18.81 20.26 -5.26
CA PHE A 563 -17.53 20.95 -5.12
C PHE A 563 -17.59 22.12 -4.12
N ASN A 564 -18.62 22.96 -4.25
CA ASN A 564 -18.80 24.10 -3.37
C ASN A 564 -19.15 23.68 -1.93
N ASP A 565 -19.96 22.63 -1.76
CA ASP A 565 -20.30 22.07 -0.44
C ASP A 565 -19.07 21.46 0.24
N TYR A 566 -18.24 20.73 -0.51
CA TYR A 566 -16.97 20.19 -0.01
C TYR A 566 -16.03 21.32 0.43
N HIS A 567 -15.84 22.34 -0.39
CA HIS A 567 -14.99 23.49 -0.05
C HIS A 567 -15.50 24.24 1.19
N ARG A 568 -16.81 24.38 1.34
CA ARG A 568 -17.41 24.97 2.55
C ARG A 568 -17.07 24.13 3.78
N THR A 569 -17.22 22.81 3.70
CA THR A 569 -16.85 21.88 4.79
C THR A 569 -15.37 22.00 5.15
N VAL A 570 -14.48 22.06 4.16
CA VAL A 570 -13.04 22.25 4.37
C VAL A 570 -12.77 23.53 5.15
N TYR A 571 -13.39 24.67 4.74
CA TYR A 571 -13.23 25.93 5.45
C TYR A 571 -13.74 25.87 6.89
N GLU A 572 -14.97 25.37 7.09
CA GLU A 572 -15.61 25.30 8.39
C GLU A 572 -14.81 24.42 9.39
N LYS A 573 -14.28 23.31 8.92
CA LYS A 573 -13.54 22.36 9.76
C LYS A 573 -12.11 22.81 10.07
N LEU A 574 -11.42 23.47 9.15
CA LEU A 574 -10.01 23.82 9.31
C LEU A 574 -9.80 25.23 9.87
N SER A 575 -10.67 26.19 9.56
CA SER A 575 -10.49 27.59 9.97
C SER A 575 -10.31 27.81 11.46
N PRO A 576 -10.96 27.03 12.40
CA PRO A 576 -10.73 27.23 13.83
C PRO A 576 -9.30 26.98 14.29
N SER A 577 -8.52 26.17 13.55
CA SER A 577 -7.14 25.78 13.88
C SER A 577 -6.07 26.62 13.14
N LEU A 578 -6.47 27.65 12.41
CA LEU A 578 -5.61 28.48 11.57
C LEU A 578 -5.50 29.90 12.14
N ASN A 579 -4.36 30.56 11.88
CA ASN A 579 -4.21 31.99 12.14
C ASN A 579 -4.97 32.85 11.12
N GLU A 580 -5.08 34.16 11.32
CA GLU A 580 -5.90 35.05 10.49
C GLU A 580 -5.41 35.14 9.02
N GLU A 581 -4.11 35.05 8.77
CA GLU A 581 -3.58 35.04 7.40
C GLU A 581 -3.86 33.71 6.71
N GLU A 582 -3.72 32.59 7.42
CA GLU A 582 -4.05 31.25 6.92
C GLU A 582 -5.55 31.12 6.64
N LYS A 583 -6.41 31.66 7.53
CA LYS A 583 -7.89 31.70 7.32
C LYS A 583 -8.25 32.51 6.09
N LYS A 584 -7.63 33.67 5.89
CA LYS A 584 -7.88 34.51 4.72
C LYS A 584 -7.49 33.78 3.42
N TRP A 585 -6.34 33.13 3.43
CA TRP A 585 -5.89 32.32 2.29
C TRP A 585 -6.85 31.16 2.04
N LEU A 586 -7.24 30.41 3.08
CA LEU A 586 -8.17 29.28 2.96
C LEU A 586 -9.54 29.74 2.44
N LEU A 587 -10.06 30.88 2.93
CA LEU A 587 -11.33 31.44 2.45
C LEU A 587 -11.29 31.70 0.94
N GLU A 588 -10.18 32.25 0.43
CA GLU A 588 -10.02 32.48 -1.02
C GLU A 588 -9.87 31.16 -1.78
N ALA A 589 -9.08 30.22 -1.26
CA ALA A 589 -8.87 28.90 -1.86
C ALA A 589 -10.20 28.10 -1.97
N THR A 590 -11.09 28.25 -0.99
CA THR A 590 -12.37 27.52 -0.91
C THR A 590 -13.60 28.28 -1.43
N LYS A 591 -13.40 29.46 -2.04
CA LYS A 591 -14.47 30.21 -2.70
C LYS A 591 -15.21 29.35 -3.72
N ALA A 592 -16.53 29.48 -3.78
CA ALA A 592 -17.36 28.81 -4.76
C ALA A 592 -16.93 29.15 -6.21
N ILE A 593 -17.09 28.19 -7.11
CA ILE A 593 -16.83 28.32 -8.55
C ILE A 593 -18.09 28.65 -9.33
#